data_d15f158cd83665d54f387f279c605f00
#
_entry.id   d15f158cd83665d54f387f279c605f00
#
_cell.length_a   1.000
_cell.length_b   1.000
_cell.length_c   1.000
_cell.angle_alpha   90.00
_cell.angle_beta   90.00
_cell.angle_gamma   90.00
#
_symmetry.space_group_name_H-M   'P 1'
#
loop_
_entity.id
_entity.type
_entity.pdbx_description
1 polymer ?
#
loop_
_entity_poly.entity_id
_entity_poly.type
_entity_poly.pdbx_seq_one_letter_code
_entity_poly.pdbx_strand_id
1 'polypeptide(L)'
;QEYVYQTSWGASTRLLGAIIMVHGDDNGLVLPPRVAPIQVMIVPVMQHKEGVLDKAYELEAQLKAAGLRVKVDASDKTPGYKFADAEMRGIPVRLEIGPKDIEKGQCVIAKRLDGSKETYALGDDLGSKIHTLLDQIHDEMYAKALKFRDENIRTAHTYDEFKEILETKAGYIRMMWCEDDACEAKIKEDT
;
A
#
# COMPACT_ATOMS: atom_id res chain seq x y z
N GLN A 1 32.14 -9.29 37.33
CA GLN A 1 31.59 -9.88 36.10
C GLN A 1 31.17 -8.75 35.20
N GLU A 2 31.67 -8.73 33.98
CA GLU A 2 31.22 -7.82 32.93
C GLU A 2 30.31 -8.61 31.99
N TYR A 3 29.15 -8.02 31.60
CA TYR A 3 28.23 -8.59 30.65
C TYR A 3 28.56 -8.08 29.24
N VAL A 4 28.41 -8.94 28.24
CA VAL A 4 28.55 -8.52 26.81
C VAL A 4 27.35 -7.69 26.37
N TYR A 5 27.59 -6.71 25.55
CA TYR A 5 26.51 -5.99 24.89
C TYR A 5 25.85 -6.88 23.82
N GLN A 6 24.55 -6.91 23.84
CA GLN A 6 23.77 -7.70 22.89
C GLN A 6 22.74 -6.82 22.20
N THR A 7 22.48 -7.10 20.93
CA THR A 7 21.35 -6.56 20.19
C THR A 7 20.44 -7.70 19.76
N SER A 8 19.13 -7.49 19.86
CA SER A 8 18.14 -8.47 19.46
C SER A 8 17.10 -7.82 18.54
N TRP A 9 16.81 -8.47 17.44
CA TRP A 9 15.82 -8.00 16.47
C TRP A 9 14.71 -9.03 16.36
N GLY A 10 13.45 -8.56 16.44
CA GLY A 10 12.28 -9.42 16.31
C GLY A 10 11.23 -8.75 15.44
N ALA A 11 10.65 -9.53 14.53
CA ALA A 11 9.48 -9.14 13.76
C ALA A 11 8.40 -10.21 13.88
N SER A 12 7.15 -9.79 13.95
CA SER A 12 6.01 -10.70 14.02
C SER A 12 4.95 -10.33 12.98
N THR A 13 3.97 -11.21 12.78
CA THR A 13 2.82 -10.96 11.92
C THR A 13 1.98 -9.74 12.33
N ARG A 14 2.19 -9.20 13.54
CA ARG A 14 1.57 -7.93 13.98
C ARG A 14 1.92 -6.75 13.08
N LEU A 15 3.06 -6.79 12.37
CA LEU A 15 3.42 -5.77 11.38
C LEU A 15 2.42 -5.70 10.21
N LEU A 16 1.75 -6.80 9.87
CA LEU A 16 0.67 -6.79 8.87
C LEU A 16 -0.51 -5.94 9.36
N GLY A 17 -0.87 -6.07 10.63
CA GLY A 17 -1.88 -5.21 11.27
C GLY A 17 -1.52 -3.73 11.19
N ALA A 18 -0.25 -3.38 11.41
CA ALA A 18 0.22 -2.00 11.28
C ALA A 18 0.04 -1.45 9.86
N ILE A 19 0.37 -2.24 8.82
CA ILE A 19 0.16 -1.85 7.41
C ILE A 19 -1.33 -1.59 7.14
N ILE A 20 -2.21 -2.46 7.64
CA ILE A 20 -3.66 -2.33 7.46
C ILE A 20 -4.18 -1.04 8.12
N MET A 21 -3.77 -0.79 9.37
CA MET A 21 -4.23 0.40 10.11
C MET A 21 -3.69 1.72 9.53
N VAL A 22 -2.49 1.72 8.96
CA VAL A 22 -1.87 2.94 8.41
C VAL A 22 -2.37 3.27 7.01
N HIS A 23 -2.60 2.26 6.18
CA HIS A 23 -2.84 2.47 4.74
C HIS A 23 -4.23 2.03 4.27
N GLY A 24 -4.92 1.15 5.00
CA GLY A 24 -6.26 0.68 4.62
C GLY A 24 -7.30 1.79 4.58
N ASP A 25 -8.34 1.59 3.79
CA ASP A 25 -9.50 2.47 3.67
C ASP A 25 -10.81 1.67 3.70
N ASP A 26 -11.95 2.33 3.51
CA ASP A 26 -13.28 1.70 3.56
C ASP A 26 -13.51 0.69 2.43
N ASN A 27 -12.69 0.70 1.38
CA ASN A 27 -12.76 -0.25 0.26
C ASN A 27 -11.87 -1.48 0.47
N GLY A 28 -11.04 -1.50 1.52
CA GLY A 28 -10.21 -2.65 1.88
C GLY A 28 -8.74 -2.32 2.10
N LEU A 29 -7.88 -3.28 1.76
CA LEU A 29 -6.43 -3.13 1.90
C LEU A 29 -5.87 -2.13 0.88
N VAL A 30 -4.81 -1.42 1.28
CA VAL A 30 -3.91 -0.67 0.39
C VAL A 30 -2.50 -1.12 0.68
N LEU A 31 -1.97 -2.00 -0.15
CA LEU A 31 -0.65 -2.59 0.09
C LEU A 31 0.46 -1.78 -0.57
N PRO A 32 1.53 -1.44 0.20
CA PRO A 32 2.71 -0.83 -0.40
C PRO A 32 3.30 -1.74 -1.48
N PRO A 33 3.61 -1.23 -2.66
CA PRO A 33 4.06 -2.04 -3.81
C PRO A 33 5.23 -2.98 -3.51
N ARG A 34 6.15 -2.59 -2.63
CA ARG A 34 7.34 -3.41 -2.29
C ARG A 34 6.98 -4.67 -1.51
N VAL A 35 5.91 -4.65 -0.70
CA VAL A 35 5.47 -5.79 0.12
C VAL A 35 4.26 -6.53 -0.46
N ALA A 36 3.56 -5.97 -1.45
CA ALA A 36 2.39 -6.59 -2.05
C ALA A 36 2.75 -7.93 -2.72
N PRO A 37 2.10 -9.06 -2.37
CA PRO A 37 2.36 -10.36 -3.02
C PRO A 37 2.07 -10.34 -4.53
N ILE A 38 1.08 -9.55 -4.94
CA ILE A 38 0.74 -9.27 -6.32
C ILE A 38 0.82 -7.75 -6.50
N GLN A 39 1.68 -7.29 -7.39
CA GLN A 39 1.83 -5.87 -7.71
C GLN A 39 0.87 -5.42 -8.80
N VAL A 40 0.61 -6.32 -9.76
CA VAL A 40 -0.26 -6.05 -10.90
C VAL A 40 -1.26 -7.20 -11.06
N MET A 41 -2.55 -6.90 -11.01
CA MET A 41 -3.62 -7.82 -11.40
C MET A 41 -4.08 -7.49 -12.80
N ILE A 42 -3.90 -8.42 -13.74
CA ILE A 42 -4.44 -8.29 -15.09
C ILE A 42 -5.87 -8.81 -15.09
N VAL A 43 -6.81 -7.95 -15.49
CA VAL A 43 -8.22 -8.31 -15.60
C VAL A 43 -8.65 -8.26 -17.07
N PRO A 44 -8.82 -9.43 -17.71
CA PRO A 44 -9.37 -9.49 -19.06
C PRO A 44 -10.86 -9.14 -19.03
N VAL A 45 -11.23 -8.08 -19.75
CA VAL A 45 -12.61 -7.64 -19.92
C VAL A 45 -13.17 -8.34 -21.16
N MET A 46 -14.34 -8.99 -21.04
CA MET A 46 -14.93 -9.83 -22.08
C MET A 46 -14.00 -11.01 -22.48
N GLN A 47 -13.45 -11.70 -21.50
CA GLN A 47 -12.48 -12.79 -21.70
C GLN A 47 -12.95 -13.95 -22.57
N HIS A 48 -14.28 -14.06 -22.81
CA HIS A 48 -14.88 -15.05 -23.71
C HIS A 48 -14.64 -14.72 -25.20
N LYS A 49 -14.22 -13.49 -25.53
CA LYS A 49 -13.85 -13.14 -26.89
C LYS A 49 -12.47 -13.66 -27.24
N GLU A 50 -12.35 -14.12 -28.50
CA GLU A 50 -11.11 -14.67 -29.03
C GLU A 50 -9.93 -13.69 -28.86
N GLY A 51 -8.78 -14.25 -28.46
CA GLY A 51 -7.52 -13.52 -28.28
C GLY A 51 -7.39 -12.66 -27.01
N VAL A 52 -8.47 -12.41 -26.27
CA VAL A 52 -8.38 -11.55 -25.06
C VAL A 52 -7.61 -12.23 -23.93
N LEU A 53 -7.94 -13.49 -23.67
CA LEU A 53 -7.29 -14.25 -22.61
C LEU A 53 -5.84 -14.56 -22.96
N ASP A 54 -5.57 -14.89 -24.22
CA ASP A 54 -4.21 -15.16 -24.72
C ASP A 54 -3.33 -13.91 -24.57
N LYS A 55 -3.86 -12.74 -24.93
CA LYS A 55 -3.15 -11.46 -24.74
C LYS A 55 -2.90 -11.14 -23.26
N ALA A 56 -3.85 -11.46 -22.39
CA ALA A 56 -3.65 -11.29 -20.94
C ALA A 56 -2.50 -12.14 -20.41
N TYR A 57 -2.38 -13.41 -20.85
CA TYR A 57 -1.27 -14.27 -20.46
C TYR A 57 0.07 -13.88 -21.10
N GLU A 58 0.05 -13.39 -22.34
CA GLU A 58 1.24 -12.79 -22.98
C GLU A 58 1.78 -11.61 -22.15
N LEU A 59 0.90 -10.68 -21.74
CA LEU A 59 1.26 -9.56 -20.88
C LEU A 59 1.73 -10.01 -19.49
N GLU A 60 1.12 -11.04 -18.91
CA GLU A 60 1.60 -11.62 -17.66
C GLU A 60 3.04 -12.12 -17.79
N ALA A 61 3.33 -12.85 -18.87
CA ALA A 61 4.69 -13.36 -19.12
C ALA A 61 5.70 -12.22 -19.34
N GLN A 62 5.33 -11.21 -20.13
CA GLN A 62 6.15 -10.02 -20.39
C GLN A 62 6.48 -9.27 -19.08
N LEU A 63 5.47 -8.99 -18.26
CA LEU A 63 5.65 -8.23 -17.03
C LEU A 63 6.39 -9.05 -15.95
N LYS A 64 6.19 -10.36 -15.88
CA LYS A 64 6.99 -11.25 -15.02
C LYS A 64 8.46 -11.29 -15.46
N ALA A 65 8.74 -11.30 -16.75
CA ALA A 65 10.10 -11.20 -17.27
C ALA A 65 10.78 -9.87 -16.93
N ALA A 66 9.99 -8.81 -16.78
CA ALA A 66 10.46 -7.51 -16.27
C ALA A 66 10.63 -7.48 -14.73
N GLY A 67 10.43 -8.61 -14.01
CA GLY A 67 10.64 -8.71 -12.57
C GLY A 67 9.44 -8.31 -11.72
N LEU A 68 8.26 -8.12 -12.31
CA LEU A 68 7.03 -7.77 -11.59
C LEU A 68 6.30 -9.02 -11.05
N ARG A 69 5.65 -8.90 -9.91
CA ARG A 69 4.75 -9.92 -9.35
C ARG A 69 3.35 -9.73 -9.93
N VAL A 70 3.03 -10.48 -10.97
CA VAL A 70 1.82 -10.32 -11.79
C VAL A 70 0.95 -11.57 -11.73
N LYS A 71 -0.36 -11.38 -11.78
CA LYS A 71 -1.35 -12.44 -11.89
C LYS A 71 -2.49 -12.04 -12.82
N VAL A 72 -2.96 -12.97 -13.64
CA VAL A 72 -4.21 -12.83 -14.43
C VAL A 72 -5.38 -13.33 -13.60
N ASP A 73 -6.47 -12.58 -13.53
CA ASP A 73 -7.75 -13.07 -13.04
C ASP A 73 -8.59 -13.62 -14.19
N ALA A 74 -8.40 -14.92 -14.47
CA ALA A 74 -9.13 -15.68 -15.48
C ALA A 74 -10.43 -16.32 -14.96
N SER A 75 -10.90 -15.94 -13.76
CA SER A 75 -12.15 -16.48 -13.20
C SER A 75 -13.36 -16.09 -14.06
N ASP A 76 -14.46 -16.86 -13.94
CA ASP A 76 -15.71 -16.61 -14.67
C ASP A 76 -16.57 -15.50 -14.04
N LYS A 77 -15.99 -14.74 -13.10
CA LYS A 77 -16.67 -13.62 -12.45
C LYS A 77 -16.81 -12.42 -13.39
N THR A 78 -17.80 -11.58 -13.10
CA THR A 78 -17.97 -10.32 -13.85
C THR A 78 -16.79 -9.38 -13.66
N PRO A 79 -16.49 -8.50 -14.64
CA PRO A 79 -15.42 -7.52 -14.48
C PRO A 79 -15.55 -6.67 -13.23
N GLY A 80 -16.76 -6.22 -12.89
CA GLY A 80 -17.01 -5.45 -11.67
C GLY A 80 -16.65 -6.21 -10.38
N TYR A 81 -16.95 -7.50 -10.32
CA TYR A 81 -16.54 -8.33 -9.19
C TYR A 81 -15.00 -8.44 -9.10
N LYS A 82 -14.32 -8.70 -10.23
CA LYS A 82 -12.85 -8.78 -10.28
C LYS A 82 -12.20 -7.46 -9.85
N PHE A 83 -12.79 -6.34 -10.23
CA PHE A 83 -12.30 -5.01 -9.84
C PHE A 83 -12.43 -4.81 -8.32
N ALA A 84 -13.59 -5.11 -7.76
CA ALA A 84 -13.82 -5.02 -6.32
C ALA A 84 -12.96 -5.98 -5.51
N ASP A 85 -12.75 -7.23 -5.99
CA ASP A 85 -11.87 -8.21 -5.34
C ASP A 85 -10.40 -7.72 -5.32
N ALA A 86 -9.91 -7.22 -6.45
CA ALA A 86 -8.55 -6.68 -6.53
C ALA A 86 -8.37 -5.45 -5.62
N GLU A 87 -9.39 -4.59 -5.52
CA GLU A 87 -9.41 -3.41 -4.68
C GLU A 87 -9.43 -3.79 -3.19
N MET A 88 -10.34 -4.68 -2.78
CA MET A 88 -10.43 -5.18 -1.40
C MET A 88 -9.11 -5.85 -0.95
N ARG A 89 -8.45 -6.57 -1.83
CA ARG A 89 -7.16 -7.23 -1.57
C ARG A 89 -5.97 -6.28 -1.57
N GLY A 90 -6.18 -5.01 -1.89
CA GLY A 90 -5.15 -3.97 -1.85
C GLY A 90 -4.08 -4.11 -2.92
N ILE A 91 -4.39 -4.69 -4.07
CA ILE A 91 -3.43 -4.86 -5.16
C ILE A 91 -3.10 -3.48 -5.74
N PRO A 92 -1.81 -3.06 -5.73
CA PRO A 92 -1.43 -1.69 -6.06
C PRO A 92 -1.90 -1.22 -7.43
N VAL A 93 -1.81 -2.08 -8.43
CA VAL A 93 -2.15 -1.78 -9.82
C VAL A 93 -3.05 -2.85 -10.41
N ARG A 94 -4.12 -2.42 -11.06
CA ARG A 94 -4.97 -3.26 -11.91
C ARG A 94 -4.77 -2.87 -13.37
N LEU A 95 -4.42 -3.84 -14.22
CA LEU A 95 -4.33 -3.69 -15.65
C LEU A 95 -5.60 -4.28 -16.28
N GLU A 96 -6.39 -3.44 -16.90
CA GLU A 96 -7.62 -3.82 -17.60
C GLU A 96 -7.33 -3.92 -19.10
N ILE A 97 -7.75 -5.02 -19.73
CA ILE A 97 -7.56 -5.23 -21.16
C ILE A 97 -8.78 -5.90 -21.77
N GLY A 98 -9.30 -5.29 -22.84
CA GLY A 98 -10.43 -5.82 -23.59
C GLY A 98 -10.16 -5.80 -25.10
N PRO A 99 -11.12 -6.28 -25.93
CA PRO A 99 -10.94 -6.35 -27.38
C PRO A 99 -10.58 -5.00 -28.01
N LYS A 100 -11.26 -3.92 -27.60
CA LYS A 100 -10.98 -2.58 -28.10
C LYS A 100 -9.62 -2.03 -27.71
N ASP A 101 -9.11 -2.46 -26.57
CA ASP A 101 -7.78 -2.06 -26.09
C ASP A 101 -6.71 -2.77 -26.90
N ILE A 102 -6.92 -4.05 -27.18
CA ILE A 102 -6.02 -4.86 -28.04
C ILE A 102 -5.95 -4.26 -29.44
N GLU A 103 -7.10 -3.93 -30.05
CA GLU A 103 -7.17 -3.30 -31.38
C GLU A 103 -6.38 -1.99 -31.44
N LYS A 104 -6.39 -1.21 -30.35
CA LYS A 104 -5.69 0.07 -30.26
C LYS A 104 -4.24 -0.06 -29.77
N GLY A 105 -3.78 -1.26 -29.44
CA GLY A 105 -2.47 -1.47 -28.87
C GLY A 105 -2.24 -0.80 -27.52
N GLN A 106 -3.24 -0.79 -26.64
CA GLN A 106 -3.21 -0.13 -25.35
C GLN A 106 -3.81 -0.99 -24.25
N CYS A 107 -3.62 -0.58 -22.99
CA CYS A 107 -4.32 -1.11 -21.82
C CYS A 107 -4.67 0.03 -20.87
N VAL A 108 -5.61 -0.22 -19.96
CA VAL A 108 -5.96 0.73 -18.90
C VAL A 108 -5.33 0.29 -17.59
N ILE A 109 -4.60 1.19 -16.96
CA ILE A 109 -3.98 1.02 -15.65
C ILE A 109 -4.83 1.78 -14.62
N ALA A 110 -5.30 1.06 -13.60
CA ALA A 110 -6.02 1.65 -12.47
C ALA A 110 -5.17 1.52 -11.20
N LYS A 111 -4.96 2.64 -10.50
CA LYS A 111 -4.24 2.66 -9.21
C LYS A 111 -5.19 2.38 -8.05
N ARG A 112 -4.76 1.54 -7.11
CA ARG A 112 -5.53 1.28 -5.89
C ARG A 112 -5.57 2.48 -4.95
N LEU A 113 -4.48 3.25 -4.91
CA LEU A 113 -4.26 4.31 -3.93
C LEU A 113 -5.28 5.45 -4.02
N ASP A 114 -5.65 5.86 -5.23
CA ASP A 114 -6.51 7.02 -5.50
C ASP A 114 -7.66 6.73 -6.48
N GLY A 115 -7.73 5.49 -6.99
CA GLY A 115 -8.73 5.08 -7.98
C GLY A 115 -8.51 5.67 -9.38
N SER A 116 -7.43 6.42 -9.62
CA SER A 116 -7.16 7.02 -10.92
C SER A 116 -6.89 5.97 -11.99
N LYS A 117 -7.27 6.30 -13.24
CA LYS A 117 -7.07 5.43 -14.39
C LYS A 117 -6.33 6.18 -15.50
N GLU A 118 -5.35 5.50 -16.06
CA GLU A 118 -4.54 6.00 -17.17
C GLU A 118 -4.44 4.95 -18.28
N THR A 119 -4.29 5.41 -19.52
CA THR A 119 -4.12 4.52 -20.68
C THR A 119 -2.64 4.41 -21.02
N TYR A 120 -2.14 3.18 -21.09
CA TYR A 120 -0.76 2.88 -21.45
C TYR A 120 -0.71 2.13 -22.78
N ALA A 121 0.24 2.49 -23.64
CA ALA A 121 0.50 1.73 -24.86
C ALA A 121 1.11 0.36 -24.50
N LEU A 122 0.65 -0.66 -25.22
CA LEU A 122 1.26 -1.99 -25.17
C LEU A 122 2.58 -1.95 -25.95
N GLY A 123 3.69 -2.18 -25.27
CA GLY A 123 5.02 -2.17 -25.87
C GLY A 123 6.05 -2.78 -24.93
N ASP A 124 7.29 -2.88 -25.40
CA ASP A 124 8.39 -3.48 -24.64
C ASP A 124 8.74 -2.65 -23.39
N ASP A 125 8.40 -1.38 -23.37
CA ASP A 125 8.65 -0.44 -22.27
C ASP A 125 7.55 -0.46 -21.18
N LEU A 126 6.46 -1.22 -21.36
CA LEU A 126 5.35 -1.30 -20.41
C LEU A 126 5.82 -1.72 -19.01
N GLY A 127 6.71 -2.71 -18.93
CA GLY A 127 7.28 -3.17 -17.65
C GLY A 127 8.00 -2.05 -16.90
N SER A 128 8.85 -1.28 -17.59
CA SER A 128 9.59 -0.15 -17.00
C SER A 128 8.64 0.97 -16.54
N LYS A 129 7.61 1.26 -17.30
CA LYS A 129 6.59 2.27 -16.93
C LYS A 129 5.83 1.85 -15.69
N ILE A 130 5.47 0.56 -15.57
CA ILE A 130 4.79 0.02 -14.38
C ILE A 130 5.73 0.06 -13.17
N HIS A 131 7.02 -0.24 -13.31
CA HIS A 131 7.98 -0.11 -12.22
C HIS A 131 8.03 1.33 -11.70
N THR A 132 8.15 2.31 -12.60
CA THR A 132 8.14 3.73 -12.24
C THR A 132 6.84 4.11 -11.51
N LEU A 133 5.69 3.64 -12.00
CA LEU A 133 4.40 3.87 -11.34
C LEU A 133 4.33 3.26 -9.95
N LEU A 134 4.83 2.04 -9.76
CA LEU A 134 4.86 1.38 -8.45
C LEU A 134 5.75 2.12 -7.45
N ASP A 135 6.90 2.63 -7.88
CA ASP A 135 7.76 3.46 -7.04
C ASP A 135 7.08 4.77 -6.66
N GLN A 136 6.40 5.43 -7.60
CA GLN A 136 5.59 6.63 -7.32
C GLN A 136 4.49 6.34 -6.29
N ILE A 137 3.73 5.25 -6.46
CA ILE A 137 2.70 4.84 -5.50
C ILE A 137 3.32 4.61 -4.11
N HIS A 138 4.48 3.97 -4.05
CA HIS A 138 5.19 3.72 -2.79
C HIS A 138 5.57 5.02 -2.08
N ASP A 139 6.14 5.97 -2.82
CA ASP A 139 6.56 7.27 -2.30
C ASP A 139 5.36 8.13 -1.88
N GLU A 140 4.27 8.11 -2.64
CA GLU A 140 3.01 8.78 -2.27
C GLU A 140 2.42 8.22 -0.97
N MET A 141 2.41 6.89 -0.81
CA MET A 141 1.96 6.24 0.43
C MET A 141 2.83 6.63 1.64
N TYR A 142 4.15 6.65 1.45
CA TYR A 142 5.08 7.07 2.48
C TYR A 142 4.87 8.54 2.86
N ALA A 143 4.76 9.42 1.87
CA ALA A 143 4.55 10.85 2.09
C ALA A 143 3.23 11.13 2.83
N LYS A 144 2.15 10.40 2.48
CA LYS A 144 0.85 10.49 3.17
C LYS A 144 0.97 10.10 4.65
N ALA A 145 1.64 8.97 4.94
CA ALA A 145 1.84 8.51 6.31
C ALA A 145 2.74 9.45 7.11
N LEU A 146 3.80 9.96 6.49
CA LEU A 146 4.72 10.93 7.09
C LEU A 146 3.98 12.23 7.45
N LYS A 147 3.20 12.76 6.52
CA LYS A 147 2.39 13.96 6.73
C LYS A 147 1.41 13.76 7.89
N PHE A 148 0.69 12.64 7.92
CA PHE A 148 -0.23 12.31 9.01
C PHE A 148 0.49 12.29 10.36
N ARG A 149 1.66 11.62 10.45
CA ARG A 149 2.47 11.60 11.67
C ARG A 149 2.85 13.02 12.11
N ASP A 150 3.39 13.82 11.20
CA ASP A 150 3.92 15.15 11.52
C ASP A 150 2.80 16.12 11.94
N GLU A 151 1.64 16.04 11.31
CA GLU A 151 0.46 16.82 11.68
C GLU A 151 -0.12 16.42 13.05
N ASN A 152 0.19 15.20 13.53
CA ASN A 152 -0.28 14.71 14.82
C ASN A 152 0.80 14.71 15.92
N ILE A 153 1.99 15.25 15.65
CA ILE A 153 3.00 15.49 16.69
C ILE A 153 2.69 16.82 17.41
N ARG A 154 2.71 16.77 18.72
CA ARG A 154 2.55 17.91 19.63
C ARG A 154 3.78 18.01 20.53
N THR A 155 4.06 19.18 21.08
CA THR A 155 5.14 19.36 22.05
C THR A 155 4.55 19.92 23.33
N ALA A 156 4.88 19.29 24.46
CA ALA A 156 4.56 19.76 25.79
C ALA A 156 5.85 20.11 26.53
N HIS A 157 5.89 21.25 27.20
CA HIS A 157 7.03 21.70 28.01
C HIS A 157 6.78 21.52 29.51
N THR A 158 5.51 21.37 29.88
CA THR A 158 5.08 21.14 31.27
C THR A 158 4.14 19.92 31.34
N TYR A 159 3.98 19.39 32.54
CA TYR A 159 3.08 18.26 32.77
C TYR A 159 1.60 18.62 32.60
N ASP A 160 1.25 19.86 32.90
CA ASP A 160 -0.12 20.35 32.74
C ASP A 160 -0.47 20.51 31.24
N GLU A 161 0.43 21.08 30.45
CA GLU A 161 0.29 21.12 28.98
C GLU A 161 0.14 19.70 28.38
N PHE A 162 0.90 18.73 28.89
CA PHE A 162 0.77 17.34 28.46
C PHE A 162 -0.63 16.77 28.68
N LYS A 163 -1.22 16.99 29.87
CA LYS A 163 -2.59 16.57 30.18
C LYS A 163 -3.62 17.28 29.31
N GLU A 164 -3.48 18.58 29.14
CA GLU A 164 -4.38 19.39 28.29
C GLU A 164 -4.38 18.89 26.84
N ILE A 165 -3.20 18.57 26.29
CA ILE A 165 -3.08 18.02 24.93
C ILE A 165 -3.78 16.66 24.82
N LEU A 166 -3.62 15.77 25.81
CA LEU A 166 -4.29 14.47 25.82
C LEU A 166 -5.82 14.60 25.81
N GLU A 167 -6.37 15.55 26.57
CA GLU A 167 -7.80 15.76 26.66
C GLU A 167 -8.39 16.44 25.41
N THR A 168 -7.66 17.39 24.83
CA THR A 168 -8.21 18.29 23.79
C THR A 168 -7.84 17.87 22.37
N LYS A 169 -6.63 17.39 22.17
CA LYS A 169 -6.09 17.11 20.83
C LYS A 169 -5.06 15.98 20.89
N ALA A 170 -5.54 14.79 21.17
CA ALA A 170 -4.69 13.60 21.24
C ALA A 170 -3.82 13.41 19.99
N GLY A 171 -2.69 12.72 20.16
CA GLY A 171 -1.70 12.47 19.11
C GLY A 171 -0.40 11.96 19.72
N TYR A 172 0.70 12.17 19.02
CA TYR A 172 2.04 11.88 19.54
C TYR A 172 2.55 13.10 20.31
N ILE A 173 2.85 12.94 21.60
CA ILE A 173 3.31 14.05 22.43
C ILE A 173 4.80 13.90 22.70
N ARG A 174 5.58 14.92 22.32
CA ARG A 174 6.99 15.05 22.68
C ARG A 174 7.11 15.88 23.95
N MET A 175 7.76 15.32 24.95
CA MET A 175 8.09 16.03 26.20
C MET A 175 9.46 15.61 26.69
N MET A 176 10.03 16.38 27.63
CA MET A 176 11.29 16.03 28.29
C MET A 176 11.06 14.86 29.24
N TRP A 177 12.02 13.94 29.28
CA TRP A 177 12.04 12.81 30.17
C TRP A 177 13.20 12.93 31.17
N CYS A 178 12.93 12.68 32.43
CA CYS A 178 13.91 12.82 33.52
C CYS A 178 14.69 11.55 33.84
N GLU A 179 14.47 10.47 33.08
CA GLU A 179 15.07 9.14 33.28
C GLU A 179 14.68 8.46 34.60
N ASP A 180 13.60 8.90 35.26
CA ASP A 180 13.11 8.36 36.51
C ASP A 180 11.84 7.52 36.30
N ASP A 181 11.90 6.24 36.71
CA ASP A 181 10.80 5.28 36.59
C ASP A 181 9.54 5.76 37.34
N ALA A 182 9.70 6.54 38.43
CA ALA A 182 8.56 7.09 39.15
C ALA A 182 7.78 8.11 38.34
N CYS A 183 8.45 8.91 37.51
CA CYS A 183 7.81 9.82 36.58
C CYS A 183 7.01 9.09 35.49
N GLU A 184 7.57 8.02 34.96
CA GLU A 184 6.88 7.16 33.98
C GLU A 184 5.64 6.48 34.58
N ALA A 185 5.77 5.94 35.81
CA ALA A 185 4.66 5.32 36.52
C ALA A 185 3.52 6.33 36.75
N LYS A 186 3.86 7.57 37.14
CA LYS A 186 2.88 8.64 37.33
C LYS A 186 2.15 9.01 36.05
N ILE A 187 2.85 9.09 34.90
CA ILE A 187 2.23 9.33 33.61
C ILE A 187 1.20 8.23 33.30
N LYS A 188 1.56 6.95 33.52
CA LYS A 188 0.66 5.82 33.30
C LYS A 188 -0.55 5.79 34.26
N GLU A 189 -0.41 6.34 35.46
CA GLU A 189 -1.50 6.43 36.43
C GLU A 189 -2.48 7.57 36.08
N ASP A 190 -1.95 8.67 35.54
CA ASP A 190 -2.72 9.89 35.26
C ASP A 190 -3.38 9.87 33.84
N THR A 191 -3.05 8.87 32.96
CA THR A 191 -3.49 8.80 31.56
C THR A 191 -4.02 7.42 31.17
#